data_f9eb7eb82830bb08769e7cec4513b512
#
_entry.id   f9eb7eb82830bb08769e7cec4513b512
#
_cell.length_a   1.000
_cell.length_b   1.000
_cell.length_c   1.000
_cell.angle_alpha   90.00
_cell.angle_beta   90.00
_cell.angle_gamma   90.00
#
_symmetry.space_group_name_H-M   'P 1'
#
loop_
_entity.id
_entity.type
_entity.pdbx_description
1 polymer ?
#
loop_
_entity_poly.entity_id
_entity_poly.type
_entity_poly.pdbx_seq_one_letter_code
_entity_poly.pdbx_strand_id
1 'polypeptide(L)'
;MRRVLTVGLAMALIAWPHATRSQTSTPAPDDEGAKNAKQARAVLDAMVQALGGQAWLNMKNLERDGQVAAFFHGRPDAGTTAYFEFHQGPDHDRIEVTKHRDVVQFYVGRTGEEVTYKGKAALPEDQVEDYLRRRDHSIETVVKTWLNDPRTILMYEGQRLAERHLADQVTLISADNDAVTIQTDVQTHLPLRRTFQWRDPLYKDKNTDAEEYDDYHTMDGFPTPFTISRYKNDDEIRQYYITHVKYNQDLPGDFWSVDAAEKKIKK
;
A
#
# COMPACT_ATOMS: atom_id res chain seq x y z
N MET A 1 94.37 39.29 -32.73
CA MET A 1 93.09 39.99 -32.68
C MET A 1 92.00 38.97 -32.97
N ARG A 2 91.32 38.49 -31.93
CA ARG A 2 90.22 37.52 -32.06
C ARG A 2 88.97 38.18 -31.50
N ARG A 3 87.97 38.35 -32.34
CA ARG A 3 86.65 38.83 -31.96
C ARG A 3 85.84 37.63 -31.48
N VAL A 4 85.33 37.79 -30.27
CA VAL A 4 84.39 36.82 -29.67
C VAL A 4 82.99 37.30 -30.04
N LEU A 5 82.19 36.49 -30.68
CA LEU A 5 80.75 36.72 -30.98
C LEU A 5 79.97 36.07 -29.86
N THR A 6 79.19 36.92 -29.09
CA THR A 6 78.28 36.43 -28.06
C THR A 6 76.90 36.24 -28.70
N VAL A 7 76.43 35.02 -28.76
CA VAL A 7 75.09 34.68 -29.21
C VAL A 7 74.17 34.65 -27.96
N GLY A 8 73.21 35.58 -27.93
CA GLY A 8 72.17 35.63 -26.91
C GLY A 8 71.05 34.65 -27.24
N LEU A 9 70.79 33.75 -26.33
CA LEU A 9 69.66 32.81 -26.40
C LEU A 9 68.43 33.41 -25.74
N ALA A 10 67.41 33.78 -26.56
CA ALA A 10 66.11 34.23 -26.04
C ALA A 10 65.22 33.02 -25.70
N MET A 11 64.97 32.79 -24.43
CA MET A 11 63.97 31.82 -23.96
C MET A 11 62.58 32.41 -24.10
N ALA A 12 61.76 31.87 -24.99
CA ALA A 12 60.33 32.19 -25.06
C ALA A 12 59.58 31.30 -24.06
N LEU A 13 59.01 31.91 -23.04
CA LEU A 13 58.10 31.27 -22.08
C LEU A 13 56.72 31.06 -22.75
N ILE A 14 56.41 29.82 -23.13
CA ILE A 14 55.05 29.45 -23.56
C ILE A 14 54.22 29.24 -22.33
N ALA A 15 53.30 30.17 -22.03
CA ALA A 15 52.27 30.03 -20.99
C ALA A 15 51.17 29.09 -21.53
N TRP A 16 51.05 27.88 -20.99
CA TRP A 16 49.89 27.02 -21.23
C TRP A 16 48.71 27.50 -20.40
N PRO A 17 47.51 27.62 -21.01
CA PRO A 17 46.33 27.92 -20.25
C PRO A 17 45.98 26.72 -19.34
N HIS A 18 45.95 26.95 -18.04
CA HIS A 18 45.44 25.99 -17.07
C HIS A 18 43.93 25.89 -17.29
N ALA A 19 43.47 24.81 -17.93
CA ALA A 19 42.05 24.47 -17.93
C ALA A 19 41.62 24.14 -16.51
N THR A 20 40.90 25.04 -15.88
CA THR A 20 40.18 24.81 -14.63
C THR A 20 39.14 23.74 -14.89
N ARG A 21 39.44 22.49 -14.54
CA ARG A 21 38.43 21.43 -14.42
C ARG A 21 37.44 21.87 -13.33
N SER A 22 36.23 22.22 -13.75
CA SER A 22 35.09 22.28 -12.82
C SER A 22 34.95 20.91 -12.19
N GLN A 23 35.31 20.79 -10.93
CA GLN A 23 34.97 19.64 -10.14
C GLN A 23 33.47 19.68 -9.95
N THR A 24 32.73 18.81 -10.65
CA THR A 24 31.36 18.47 -10.31
C THR A 24 31.42 17.88 -8.92
N SER A 25 31.00 18.66 -7.92
CA SER A 25 30.90 18.16 -6.54
C SER A 25 29.91 17.01 -6.54
N THR A 26 30.37 15.79 -6.25
CA THR A 26 29.48 14.68 -5.92
C THR A 26 28.66 15.12 -4.70
N PRO A 27 27.32 15.05 -4.75
CA PRO A 27 26.50 15.39 -3.60
C PRO A 27 26.95 14.59 -2.36
N ALA A 28 26.87 15.21 -1.19
CA ALA A 28 27.14 14.51 0.05
C ALA A 28 26.11 13.37 0.24
N PRO A 29 26.48 12.24 0.87
CA PRO A 29 25.56 11.11 1.08
C PRO A 29 24.22 11.49 1.72
N ASP A 30 24.21 12.46 2.62
CA ASP A 30 23.00 12.98 3.29
C ASP A 30 22.06 13.73 2.32
N ASP A 31 22.58 14.34 1.26
CA ASP A 31 21.81 15.04 0.24
C ASP A 31 21.10 14.06 -0.72
N GLU A 32 21.72 12.93 -1.03
CA GLU A 32 21.11 11.87 -1.84
C GLU A 32 19.95 11.19 -1.12
N GLY A 33 20.11 10.89 0.17
CA GLY A 33 19.04 10.32 1.00
C GLY A 33 17.84 11.26 1.11
N ALA A 34 18.08 12.53 1.38
CA ALA A 34 17.02 13.54 1.45
C ALA A 34 16.31 13.74 0.11
N LYS A 35 17.04 13.70 -1.00
CA LYS A 35 16.48 13.78 -2.35
C LYS A 35 15.61 12.56 -2.67
N ASN A 36 16.07 11.37 -2.32
CA ASN A 36 15.34 10.12 -2.51
C ASN A 36 14.03 10.12 -1.69
N ALA A 37 14.09 10.50 -0.42
CA ALA A 37 12.91 10.62 0.44
C ALA A 37 11.90 11.65 -0.09
N LYS A 38 12.36 12.78 -0.63
CA LYS A 38 11.51 13.77 -1.28
C LYS A 38 10.82 13.23 -2.53
N GLN A 39 11.52 12.42 -3.32
CA GLN A 39 10.95 11.77 -4.49
C GLN A 39 9.90 10.73 -4.08
N ALA A 40 10.20 9.89 -3.09
CA ALA A 40 9.24 8.95 -2.52
C ALA A 40 7.97 9.65 -2.05
N ARG A 41 8.13 10.78 -1.32
CA ARG A 41 7.00 11.58 -0.86
C ARG A 41 6.17 12.13 -2.01
N ALA A 42 6.79 12.61 -3.08
CA ALA A 42 6.09 13.14 -4.25
C ALA A 42 5.25 12.06 -4.96
N VAL A 43 5.75 10.83 -5.07
CA VAL A 43 5.00 9.69 -5.62
C VAL A 43 3.78 9.37 -4.76
N LEU A 44 3.93 9.32 -3.44
CA LEU A 44 2.82 9.04 -2.52
C LEU A 44 1.79 10.18 -2.50
N ASP A 45 2.22 11.43 -2.56
CA ASP A 45 1.31 12.57 -2.65
C ASP A 45 0.52 12.56 -3.97
N ALA A 46 1.15 12.19 -5.09
CA ALA A 46 0.48 12.01 -6.37
C ALA A 46 -0.55 10.87 -6.31
N MET A 47 -0.21 9.74 -5.67
CA MET A 47 -1.15 8.64 -5.44
C MET A 47 -2.37 9.09 -4.61
N VAL A 48 -2.15 9.83 -3.53
CA VAL A 48 -3.25 10.37 -2.70
C VAL A 48 -4.15 11.28 -3.52
N GLN A 49 -3.57 12.16 -4.35
CA GLN A 49 -4.35 13.03 -5.24
C GLN A 49 -5.15 12.21 -6.26
N ALA A 50 -4.55 11.18 -6.85
CA ALA A 50 -5.20 10.28 -7.80
C ALA A 50 -6.37 9.53 -7.16
N LEU A 51 -6.27 9.11 -5.90
CA LEU A 51 -7.34 8.44 -5.15
C LEU A 51 -8.51 9.37 -4.76
N GLY A 52 -8.36 10.70 -4.89
CA GLY A 52 -9.40 11.68 -4.56
C GLY A 52 -8.96 12.75 -3.55
N GLY A 53 -7.67 12.81 -3.22
CA GLY A 53 -7.08 13.85 -2.39
C GLY A 53 -7.69 13.95 -1.00
N GLN A 54 -8.04 15.16 -0.58
CA GLN A 54 -8.63 15.41 0.74
C GLN A 54 -9.97 14.70 0.95
N ALA A 55 -10.77 14.51 -0.09
CA ALA A 55 -12.03 13.78 0.01
C ALA A 55 -11.79 12.31 0.41
N TRP A 56 -10.79 11.67 -0.21
CA TRP A 56 -10.39 10.30 0.14
C TRP A 56 -9.78 10.22 1.54
N LEU A 57 -8.93 11.16 1.93
CA LEU A 57 -8.36 11.20 3.29
C LEU A 57 -9.44 11.36 4.37
N ASN A 58 -10.51 12.07 4.07
CA ASN A 58 -11.64 12.34 4.97
C ASN A 58 -12.83 11.40 4.77
N MET A 59 -12.65 10.32 4.00
CA MET A 59 -13.66 9.28 3.80
C MET A 59 -14.12 8.74 5.16
N LYS A 60 -15.45 8.75 5.39
CA LYS A 60 -16.05 8.27 6.63
C LYS A 60 -16.16 6.76 6.66
N ASN A 61 -16.68 6.19 5.59
CA ASN A 61 -16.87 4.76 5.44
C ASN A 61 -16.90 4.36 3.96
N LEU A 62 -16.69 3.07 3.74
CA LEU A 62 -16.76 2.39 2.46
C LEU A 62 -17.64 1.16 2.62
N GLU A 63 -18.62 1.00 1.74
CA GLU A 63 -19.37 -0.24 1.51
C GLU A 63 -18.98 -0.78 0.15
N ARG A 64 -18.66 -2.07 0.08
CA ARG A 64 -18.44 -2.77 -1.18
C ARG A 64 -19.01 -4.18 -1.12
N ASP A 65 -19.58 -4.64 -2.22
CA ASP A 65 -20.09 -5.99 -2.36
C ASP A 65 -19.68 -6.61 -3.69
N GLY A 66 -19.73 -7.92 -3.75
CA GLY A 66 -19.36 -8.68 -4.93
C GLY A 66 -19.23 -10.17 -4.66
N GLN A 67 -18.29 -10.77 -5.37
CA GLN A 67 -17.96 -12.19 -5.26
C GLN A 67 -16.49 -12.35 -4.84
N VAL A 68 -16.20 -13.34 -4.01
CA VAL A 68 -14.84 -13.73 -3.65
C VAL A 68 -14.58 -15.17 -4.08
N ALA A 69 -13.47 -15.38 -4.78
CA ALA A 69 -12.90 -16.71 -5.05
C ALA A 69 -11.76 -16.99 -4.08
N ALA A 70 -11.67 -18.23 -3.61
CA ALA A 70 -10.50 -18.73 -2.87
C ALA A 70 -9.64 -19.61 -3.78
N PHE A 71 -8.33 -19.58 -3.56
CA PHE A 71 -7.36 -20.37 -4.32
C PHE A 71 -6.49 -21.19 -3.36
N PHE A 72 -6.10 -22.36 -3.81
CA PHE A 72 -5.14 -23.22 -3.17
C PHE A 72 -4.10 -23.67 -4.19
N HIS A 73 -2.83 -23.28 -3.97
CA HIS A 73 -1.74 -23.51 -4.92
C HIS A 73 -2.09 -23.08 -6.36
N GLY A 74 -2.59 -21.85 -6.51
CA GLY A 74 -2.93 -21.25 -7.81
C GLY A 74 -4.14 -21.88 -8.52
N ARG A 75 -4.92 -22.73 -7.85
CA ARG A 75 -6.15 -23.32 -8.38
C ARG A 75 -7.36 -22.86 -7.58
N PRO A 76 -8.49 -22.54 -8.22
CA PRO A 76 -9.73 -22.28 -7.52
C PRO A 76 -10.06 -23.46 -6.58
N ASP A 77 -10.24 -23.16 -5.28
CA ASP A 77 -10.55 -24.17 -4.26
C ASP A 77 -12.02 -24.56 -4.32
N ALA A 78 -12.90 -23.59 -4.60
CA ALA A 78 -14.33 -23.77 -4.73
C ALA A 78 -14.89 -22.73 -5.72
N GLY A 79 -16.21 -22.70 -5.87
CA GLY A 79 -16.88 -21.60 -6.58
C GLY A 79 -16.74 -20.27 -5.81
N THR A 80 -17.26 -19.20 -6.41
CA THR A 80 -17.31 -17.90 -5.76
C THR A 80 -18.38 -17.84 -4.68
N THR A 81 -18.11 -17.03 -3.64
CA THR A 81 -19.05 -16.74 -2.57
C THR A 81 -19.37 -15.25 -2.56
N ALA A 82 -20.65 -14.89 -2.38
CA ALA A 82 -21.04 -13.51 -2.19
C ALA A 82 -20.44 -12.95 -0.88
N TYR A 83 -19.93 -11.73 -0.94
CA TYR A 83 -19.44 -11.00 0.22
C TYR A 83 -19.91 -9.55 0.20
N PHE A 84 -20.02 -8.99 1.40
CA PHE A 84 -20.38 -7.60 1.64
C PHE A 84 -19.41 -7.09 2.71
N GLU A 85 -18.71 -6.04 2.41
CA GLU A 85 -17.71 -5.49 3.31
C GLU A 85 -18.03 -4.03 3.61
N PHE A 86 -17.99 -3.69 4.87
CA PHE A 86 -18.18 -2.35 5.38
C PHE A 86 -16.93 -1.98 6.17
N HIS A 87 -16.33 -0.88 5.81
CA HIS A 87 -15.17 -0.32 6.49
C HIS A 87 -15.51 1.07 6.99
N GLN A 88 -15.20 1.36 8.25
CA GLN A 88 -15.22 2.69 8.84
C GLN A 88 -13.92 2.88 9.61
N GLY A 89 -13.03 3.67 9.03
CA GLY A 89 -11.71 3.86 9.62
C GLY A 89 -11.73 4.50 11.01
N PRO A 90 -10.70 4.26 11.80
CA PRO A 90 -9.54 3.47 11.42
C PRO A 90 -9.67 1.97 11.71
N ASP A 91 -10.70 1.51 12.45
CA ASP A 91 -10.68 0.22 13.13
C ASP A 91 -12.02 -0.51 13.20
N HIS A 92 -12.99 -0.15 12.38
CA HIS A 92 -14.27 -0.83 12.29
C HIS A 92 -14.44 -1.48 10.92
N ASP A 93 -14.47 -2.81 10.92
CA ASP A 93 -14.74 -3.60 9.73
C ASP A 93 -15.83 -4.64 10.02
N ARG A 94 -16.75 -4.77 9.08
CA ARG A 94 -17.80 -5.76 9.09
C ARG A 94 -17.85 -6.47 7.75
N ILE A 95 -17.73 -7.79 7.77
CA ILE A 95 -17.75 -8.63 6.59
C ILE A 95 -18.94 -9.58 6.71
N GLU A 96 -19.84 -9.53 5.76
CA GLU A 96 -20.96 -10.45 5.67
C GLU A 96 -20.70 -11.37 4.48
N VAL A 97 -20.79 -12.66 4.72
CA VAL A 97 -20.60 -13.67 3.69
C VAL A 97 -21.88 -14.44 3.43
N THR A 98 -21.93 -15.15 2.34
CA THR A 98 -23.06 -15.84 1.76
C THR A 98 -24.10 -14.90 1.12
N LYS A 99 -24.88 -15.45 0.22
CA LYS A 99 -25.98 -14.72 -0.45
C LYS A 99 -27.06 -14.24 0.53
N HIS A 100 -27.22 -14.95 1.66
CA HIS A 100 -28.21 -14.62 2.70
C HIS A 100 -27.69 -13.67 3.76
N ARG A 101 -26.37 -13.36 3.75
CA ARG A 101 -25.72 -12.47 4.72
C ARG A 101 -25.91 -12.97 6.16
N ASP A 102 -25.85 -14.28 6.35
CA ASP A 102 -26.16 -15.02 7.58
C ASP A 102 -24.91 -15.47 8.35
N VAL A 103 -23.73 -15.11 7.85
CA VAL A 103 -22.44 -15.19 8.54
C VAL A 103 -21.84 -13.78 8.53
N VAL A 104 -21.73 -13.18 9.70
CA VAL A 104 -21.27 -11.79 9.87
C VAL A 104 -20.07 -11.77 10.79
N GLN A 105 -18.96 -11.27 10.27
CA GLN A 105 -17.71 -11.09 11.02
C GLN A 105 -17.48 -9.61 11.29
N PHE A 106 -17.14 -9.31 12.53
CA PHE A 106 -16.81 -7.98 13.01
C PHE A 106 -15.35 -7.95 13.43
N TYR A 107 -14.63 -6.94 12.98
CA TYR A 107 -13.29 -6.60 13.45
C TYR A 107 -13.33 -5.17 13.96
N VAL A 108 -13.49 -5.01 15.28
CA VAL A 108 -13.60 -3.70 15.93
C VAL A 108 -12.42 -3.52 16.89
N GLY A 109 -11.68 -2.44 16.75
CA GLY A 109 -10.42 -2.27 17.46
C GLY A 109 -9.46 -3.41 17.17
N ARG A 110 -9.07 -4.15 18.18
CA ARG A 110 -8.15 -5.31 18.07
C ARG A 110 -8.84 -6.65 18.31
N THR A 111 -10.17 -6.72 18.25
CA THR A 111 -10.95 -7.93 18.50
C THR A 111 -11.69 -8.39 17.24
N GLY A 112 -12.03 -9.67 17.19
CA GLY A 112 -12.85 -10.26 16.13
C GLY A 112 -13.97 -11.11 16.71
N GLU A 113 -15.20 -10.91 16.21
CA GLU A 113 -16.37 -11.71 16.58
C GLU A 113 -17.13 -12.15 15.34
N GLU A 114 -17.75 -13.30 15.41
CA GLU A 114 -18.60 -13.84 14.34
C GLU A 114 -20.01 -14.08 14.85
N VAL A 115 -21.00 -13.76 14.02
CA VAL A 115 -22.40 -14.11 14.25
C VAL A 115 -22.89 -15.03 13.14
N THR A 116 -23.49 -16.12 13.53
CA THR A 116 -24.13 -17.11 12.64
C THR A 116 -25.51 -17.49 13.20
N TYR A 117 -26.23 -18.38 12.53
CA TYR A 117 -27.46 -18.97 13.07
C TYR A 117 -27.25 -19.69 14.43
N LYS A 118 -26.02 -20.10 14.74
CA LYS A 118 -25.66 -20.71 16.05
C LYS A 118 -25.49 -19.68 17.18
N GLY A 119 -25.44 -18.41 16.84
CA GLY A 119 -25.20 -17.31 17.77
C GLY A 119 -23.88 -16.62 17.52
N LYS A 120 -23.43 -15.85 18.50
CA LYS A 120 -22.17 -15.11 18.44
C LYS A 120 -21.04 -15.90 19.11
N ALA A 121 -19.83 -15.77 18.57
CA ALA A 121 -18.60 -16.32 19.12
C ALA A 121 -17.40 -15.41 18.77
N ALA A 122 -16.34 -15.48 19.59
CA ALA A 122 -15.08 -14.87 19.21
C ALA A 122 -14.50 -15.61 17.99
N LEU A 123 -13.90 -14.86 17.07
CA LEU A 123 -13.14 -15.44 15.98
C LEU A 123 -11.84 -16.09 16.52
N PRO A 124 -11.30 -17.11 15.85
CA PRO A 124 -9.99 -17.66 16.18
C PRO A 124 -8.91 -16.57 16.19
N GLU A 125 -8.00 -16.63 17.16
CA GLU A 125 -6.98 -15.61 17.39
C GLU A 125 -6.08 -15.42 16.15
N ASP A 126 -5.67 -16.49 15.52
CA ASP A 126 -4.85 -16.49 14.30
C ASP A 126 -5.57 -15.80 13.13
N GLN A 127 -6.88 -16.01 13.01
CA GLN A 127 -7.70 -15.32 12.00
C GLN A 127 -7.79 -13.80 12.28
N VAL A 128 -7.95 -13.43 13.55
CA VAL A 128 -7.99 -12.01 13.95
C VAL A 128 -6.64 -11.35 13.69
N GLU A 129 -5.54 -11.98 14.12
CA GLU A 129 -4.19 -11.47 13.89
C GLU A 129 -3.87 -11.30 12.40
N ASP A 130 -4.25 -12.28 11.58
CA ASP A 130 -4.04 -12.24 10.14
C ASP A 130 -4.83 -11.08 9.48
N TYR A 131 -6.09 -10.89 9.91
CA TYR A 131 -6.90 -9.76 9.44
C TYR A 131 -6.32 -8.42 9.85
N LEU A 132 -5.99 -8.24 11.13
CA LEU A 132 -5.45 -7.01 11.68
C LEU A 132 -4.10 -6.66 11.06
N ARG A 133 -3.24 -7.63 10.82
CA ARG A 133 -1.97 -7.42 10.13
C ARG A 133 -2.18 -6.81 8.75
N ARG A 134 -3.13 -7.32 7.96
CA ARG A 134 -3.43 -6.74 6.65
C ARG A 134 -4.02 -5.32 6.74
N ARG A 135 -4.90 -5.08 7.72
CA ARG A 135 -5.48 -3.76 7.96
C ARG A 135 -4.42 -2.74 8.37
N ASP A 136 -3.54 -3.10 9.29
CA ASP A 136 -2.47 -2.23 9.78
C ASP A 136 -1.47 -1.86 8.66
N HIS A 137 -1.33 -2.71 7.64
CA HIS A 137 -0.49 -2.48 6.46
C HIS A 137 -1.28 -2.07 5.21
N SER A 138 -2.55 -1.71 5.33
CA SER A 138 -3.35 -1.21 4.19
C SER A 138 -2.85 0.14 3.70
N ILE A 139 -3.09 0.46 2.43
CA ILE A 139 -2.73 1.77 1.85
C ILE A 139 -3.36 2.89 2.67
N GLU A 140 -4.61 2.73 3.09
CA GLU A 140 -5.31 3.74 3.90
C GLU A 140 -4.60 3.97 5.24
N THR A 141 -4.31 2.90 6.00
CA THR A 141 -3.63 3.01 7.29
C THR A 141 -2.24 3.62 7.12
N VAL A 142 -1.45 3.14 6.16
CA VAL A 142 -0.09 3.61 5.92
C VAL A 142 -0.07 5.09 5.53
N VAL A 143 -0.98 5.54 4.67
CA VAL A 143 -1.06 6.95 4.27
C VAL A 143 -1.58 7.84 5.41
N LYS A 144 -2.62 7.39 6.11
CA LYS A 144 -3.23 8.22 7.17
C LYS A 144 -2.40 8.28 8.46
N THR A 145 -1.56 7.28 8.71
CA THR A 145 -0.75 7.18 9.94
C THR A 145 0.75 7.31 9.69
N TRP A 146 1.36 6.38 8.94
CA TRP A 146 2.82 6.34 8.77
C TRP A 146 3.36 7.54 8.00
N LEU A 147 2.69 7.93 6.91
CA LEU A 147 3.13 9.06 6.08
C LEU A 147 3.14 10.40 6.83
N ASN A 148 2.40 10.49 7.93
CA ASN A 148 2.33 11.66 8.80
C ASN A 148 3.23 11.56 10.04
N ASP A 149 3.86 10.42 10.32
CA ASP A 149 4.85 10.27 11.39
C ASP A 149 6.23 10.71 10.90
N PRO A 150 6.85 11.72 11.53
CA PRO A 150 8.17 12.22 11.10
C PRO A 150 9.32 11.20 11.27
N ARG A 151 9.09 10.10 11.97
CA ARG A 151 10.05 9.01 12.14
C ARG A 151 9.98 7.98 11.01
N THR A 152 8.95 8.06 10.15
CA THR A 152 8.83 7.16 9.01
C THR A 152 9.89 7.47 7.97
N ILE A 153 10.59 6.44 7.54
CA ILE A 153 11.58 6.54 6.47
C ILE A 153 10.87 6.26 5.14
N LEU A 154 11.08 7.14 4.17
CA LEU A 154 10.56 7.00 2.83
C LEU A 154 11.70 6.68 1.87
N MET A 155 11.52 5.64 1.03
CA MET A 155 12.52 5.20 0.05
C MET A 155 11.87 5.06 -1.32
N TYR A 156 12.36 5.84 -2.28
CA TYR A 156 12.03 5.63 -3.69
C TYR A 156 12.98 4.59 -4.29
N GLU A 157 12.43 3.51 -4.80
CA GLU A 157 13.20 2.37 -5.32
C GLU A 157 13.29 2.33 -6.86
N GLY A 158 12.85 3.43 -7.50
CA GLY A 158 12.85 3.54 -8.95
C GLY A 158 11.60 2.96 -9.59
N GLN A 159 11.64 2.85 -10.92
CA GLN A 159 10.54 2.30 -11.69
C GLN A 159 10.72 0.80 -11.88
N ARG A 160 9.59 0.08 -11.81
CA ARG A 160 9.49 -1.37 -12.00
C ARG A 160 8.37 -1.71 -12.96
N LEU A 161 8.44 -2.84 -13.60
CA LEU A 161 7.29 -3.42 -14.28
C LEU A 161 6.44 -4.16 -13.26
N ALA A 162 5.24 -3.66 -13.02
CA ALA A 162 4.22 -4.31 -12.20
C ALA A 162 3.13 -4.80 -13.15
N GLU A 163 2.97 -6.11 -13.25
CA GLU A 163 2.10 -6.76 -14.24
C GLU A 163 2.41 -6.26 -15.66
N ARG A 164 1.55 -5.44 -16.23
CA ARG A 164 1.70 -4.86 -17.58
C ARG A 164 1.95 -3.35 -17.56
N HIS A 165 2.13 -2.78 -16.36
CA HIS A 165 2.26 -1.36 -16.13
C HIS A 165 3.66 -1.00 -15.66
N LEU A 166 4.17 0.13 -16.12
CA LEU A 166 5.33 0.74 -15.52
C LEU A 166 4.90 1.41 -14.23
N ALA A 167 5.52 1.05 -13.13
CA ALA A 167 5.16 1.53 -11.80
C ALA A 167 6.33 2.21 -11.10
N ASP A 168 6.05 3.31 -10.41
CA ASP A 168 6.94 3.86 -9.41
C ASP A 168 6.83 3.04 -8.12
N GLN A 169 7.96 2.61 -7.56
CA GLN A 169 8.02 1.81 -6.35
C GLN A 169 8.54 2.63 -5.18
N VAL A 170 7.76 2.65 -4.10
CA VAL A 170 8.11 3.34 -2.84
C VAL A 170 7.95 2.39 -1.67
N THR A 171 8.94 2.38 -0.77
CA THR A 171 8.86 1.68 0.52
C THR A 171 8.80 2.69 1.64
N LEU A 172 7.82 2.51 2.53
CA LEU A 172 7.71 3.22 3.80
C LEU A 172 8.16 2.28 4.91
N ILE A 173 9.01 2.77 5.80
CA ILE A 173 9.44 2.03 6.99
C ILE A 173 8.98 2.82 8.21
N SER A 174 8.13 2.21 9.03
CA SER A 174 7.56 2.82 10.23
C SER A 174 8.60 2.98 11.33
N ALA A 175 8.25 3.73 12.38
CA ALA A 175 9.07 3.88 13.58
C ALA A 175 9.35 2.55 14.31
N ASP A 176 8.49 1.56 14.12
CA ASP A 176 8.61 0.22 14.71
C ASP A 176 9.37 -0.75 13.79
N ASN A 177 10.02 -0.23 12.74
CA ASN A 177 10.77 -0.99 11.74
C ASN A 177 9.91 -1.99 10.93
N ASP A 178 8.65 -1.67 10.78
CA ASP A 178 7.72 -2.36 9.88
C ASP A 178 7.76 -1.70 8.50
N ALA A 179 7.63 -2.46 7.43
CA ALA A 179 7.80 -1.95 6.08
C ALA A 179 6.64 -2.31 5.15
N VAL A 180 6.19 -1.32 4.39
CA VAL A 180 5.23 -1.48 3.31
C VAL A 180 5.78 -0.91 2.02
N THR A 181 5.77 -1.71 0.96
CA THR A 181 6.10 -1.30 -0.39
C THR A 181 4.82 -1.08 -1.20
N ILE A 182 4.71 0.06 -1.84
CA ILE A 182 3.59 0.44 -2.71
C ILE A 182 4.14 0.67 -4.12
N GLN A 183 3.48 0.09 -5.10
CA GLN A 183 3.71 0.33 -6.52
C GLN A 183 2.53 1.10 -7.08
N THR A 184 2.82 2.25 -7.73
CA THR A 184 1.81 3.10 -8.35
C THR A 184 2.06 3.21 -9.85
N ASP A 185 1.02 3.19 -10.65
CA ASP A 185 1.12 3.40 -12.09
C ASP A 185 1.71 4.77 -12.41
N VAL A 186 2.72 4.84 -13.29
CA VAL A 186 3.41 6.10 -13.64
C VAL A 186 2.52 7.11 -14.36
N GLN A 187 1.43 6.68 -15.00
CA GLN A 187 0.54 7.54 -15.79
C GLN A 187 -0.67 8.01 -14.97
N THR A 188 -1.31 7.07 -14.28
CA THR A 188 -2.53 7.34 -13.51
C THR A 188 -2.25 7.67 -12.05
N HIS A 189 -1.08 7.32 -11.54
CA HIS A 189 -0.67 7.37 -10.13
C HIS A 189 -1.54 6.50 -9.19
N LEU A 190 -2.44 5.68 -9.74
CA LEU A 190 -3.25 4.77 -8.93
C LEU A 190 -2.39 3.61 -8.41
N PRO A 191 -2.66 3.10 -7.20
CA PRO A 191 -1.96 1.95 -6.68
C PRO A 191 -2.22 0.72 -7.55
N LEU A 192 -1.16 -0.03 -7.87
CA LEU A 192 -1.22 -1.30 -8.57
C LEU A 192 -1.01 -2.46 -7.61
N ARG A 193 -0.08 -2.30 -6.68
CA ARG A 193 0.27 -3.36 -5.73
C ARG A 193 0.73 -2.76 -4.40
N ARG A 194 0.37 -3.41 -3.30
CA ARG A 194 0.90 -3.18 -1.97
C ARG A 194 1.49 -4.50 -1.46
N THR A 195 2.67 -4.44 -0.86
CA THR A 195 3.38 -5.62 -0.34
C THR A 195 3.95 -5.32 1.04
N PHE A 196 3.89 -6.27 1.96
CA PHE A 196 4.61 -6.23 3.22
C PHE A 196 5.11 -7.60 3.61
N GLN A 197 6.12 -7.64 4.48
CA GLN A 197 6.68 -8.88 5.01
C GLN A 197 6.43 -8.95 6.51
N TRP A 198 6.22 -10.13 6.99
CA TRP A 198 6.07 -10.41 8.41
C TRP A 198 6.73 -11.73 8.77
N ARG A 199 7.01 -11.91 10.05
CA ARG A 199 7.63 -13.12 10.55
C ARG A 199 6.60 -13.93 11.36
N ASP A 200 6.43 -15.18 10.99
CA ASP A 200 5.58 -16.09 11.77
C ASP A 200 6.08 -16.16 13.22
N PRO A 201 5.20 -15.93 14.22
CA PRO A 201 5.62 -15.94 15.61
C PRO A 201 6.05 -17.33 16.14
N LEU A 202 5.50 -18.39 15.56
CA LEU A 202 5.78 -19.78 15.97
C LEU A 202 6.97 -20.35 15.19
N TYR A 203 6.86 -20.38 13.87
CA TYR A 203 7.86 -21.03 13.00
C TYR A 203 9.02 -20.11 12.63
N LYS A 204 8.91 -18.81 12.90
CA LYS A 204 9.91 -17.78 12.57
C LYS A 204 10.16 -17.60 11.08
N ASP A 205 9.35 -18.21 10.24
CA ASP A 205 9.44 -18.06 8.80
C ASP A 205 9.10 -16.64 8.37
N LYS A 206 9.79 -16.15 7.34
CA LYS A 206 9.42 -14.92 6.65
C LYS A 206 8.27 -15.22 5.70
N ASN A 207 7.21 -14.46 5.85
CA ASN A 207 6.08 -14.47 4.95
C ASN A 207 5.94 -13.13 4.24
N THR A 208 5.41 -13.17 3.04
CA THR A 208 5.08 -12.00 2.24
C THR A 208 3.58 -11.99 1.96
N ASP A 209 2.92 -10.90 2.28
CA ASP A 209 1.54 -10.62 1.88
C ASP A 209 1.52 -9.52 0.82
N ALA A 210 0.73 -9.70 -0.22
CA ALA A 210 0.53 -8.68 -1.23
C ALA A 210 -0.95 -8.56 -1.62
N GLU A 211 -1.33 -7.37 -2.04
CA GLU A 211 -2.60 -7.11 -2.73
C GLU A 211 -2.31 -6.39 -4.03
N GLU A 212 -2.96 -6.84 -5.09
CA GLU A 212 -2.99 -6.20 -6.40
C GLU A 212 -4.35 -5.59 -6.64
N TYR A 213 -4.35 -4.43 -7.28
CA TYR A 213 -5.54 -3.61 -7.53
C TYR A 213 -5.67 -3.38 -9.03
N ASP A 214 -6.79 -3.77 -9.60
CA ASP A 214 -7.04 -3.67 -11.04
C ASP A 214 -8.49 -3.24 -11.32
N ASP A 215 -8.78 -2.95 -12.60
CA ASP A 215 -10.12 -2.60 -13.08
C ASP A 215 -10.72 -1.39 -12.32
N TYR A 216 -10.01 -0.26 -12.37
CA TYR A 216 -10.41 0.94 -11.67
C TYR A 216 -11.62 1.64 -12.32
N HIS A 217 -12.66 1.88 -11.52
CA HIS A 217 -13.82 2.68 -11.88
C HIS A 217 -13.99 3.86 -10.91
N THR A 218 -14.60 4.96 -11.39
CA THR A 218 -14.91 6.10 -10.50
C THR A 218 -16.28 5.90 -9.86
N MET A 219 -16.30 5.75 -8.53
CA MET A 219 -17.52 5.59 -7.73
C MET A 219 -17.62 6.75 -6.74
N ASP A 220 -18.72 7.47 -6.74
CA ASP A 220 -18.95 8.64 -5.87
C ASP A 220 -17.80 9.67 -5.90
N GLY A 221 -17.08 9.75 -7.04
CA GLY A 221 -15.91 10.63 -7.20
C GLY A 221 -14.57 10.02 -6.78
N PHE A 222 -14.55 8.76 -6.30
CA PHE A 222 -13.34 8.05 -5.91
C PHE A 222 -12.96 6.98 -6.93
N PRO A 223 -11.73 6.99 -7.49
CA PRO A 223 -11.20 5.85 -8.23
C PRO A 223 -11.11 4.62 -7.31
N THR A 224 -11.78 3.56 -7.71
CA THR A 224 -11.99 2.36 -6.90
C THR A 224 -11.64 1.13 -7.72
N PRO A 225 -10.78 0.21 -7.23
CA PRO A 225 -10.49 -1.04 -7.93
C PRO A 225 -11.70 -1.98 -7.83
N PHE A 226 -12.07 -2.60 -8.93
CA PHE A 226 -13.14 -3.59 -9.00
C PHE A 226 -12.62 -5.03 -8.98
N THR A 227 -11.32 -5.21 -9.14
CA THR A 227 -10.63 -6.47 -8.91
C THR A 227 -9.53 -6.27 -7.88
N ILE A 228 -9.52 -7.13 -6.84
CA ILE A 228 -8.46 -7.16 -5.84
C ILE A 228 -8.01 -8.60 -5.67
N SER A 229 -6.73 -8.88 -5.98
CA SER A 229 -6.11 -10.18 -5.77
C SER A 229 -5.22 -10.15 -4.55
N ARG A 230 -5.31 -11.17 -3.70
CA ARG A 230 -4.47 -11.33 -2.49
C ARG A 230 -3.53 -12.51 -2.66
N TYR A 231 -2.29 -12.26 -2.29
CA TYR A 231 -1.21 -13.23 -2.37
C TYR A 231 -0.58 -13.46 -0.99
N LYS A 232 -0.14 -14.68 -0.76
CA LYS A 232 0.72 -15.06 0.37
C LYS A 232 1.89 -15.87 -0.16
N ASN A 233 3.11 -15.38 0.05
CA ASN A 233 4.33 -16.00 -0.47
C ASN A 233 4.27 -16.25 -1.99
N ASP A 234 3.77 -15.25 -2.73
CA ASP A 234 3.54 -15.25 -4.17
C ASP A 234 2.43 -16.22 -4.68
N ASP A 235 1.83 -17.01 -3.81
CA ASP A 235 0.64 -17.79 -4.15
C ASP A 235 -0.61 -16.92 -4.04
N GLU A 236 -1.42 -16.85 -5.10
CA GLU A 236 -2.75 -16.25 -5.03
C GLU A 236 -3.64 -17.08 -4.12
N ILE A 237 -4.22 -16.41 -3.11
CA ILE A 237 -5.06 -17.06 -2.11
C ILE A 237 -6.54 -16.62 -2.20
N ARG A 238 -6.78 -15.39 -2.68
CA ARG A 238 -8.14 -14.85 -2.86
C ARG A 238 -8.17 -13.86 -4.01
N GLN A 239 -9.32 -13.82 -4.70
CA GLN A 239 -9.63 -12.75 -5.65
C GLN A 239 -11.04 -12.24 -5.40
N TYR A 240 -11.16 -10.94 -5.28
CA TYR A 240 -12.42 -10.22 -5.08
C TYR A 240 -12.85 -9.60 -6.41
N TYR A 241 -14.07 -9.88 -6.81
CA TYR A 241 -14.75 -9.27 -7.94
C TYR A 241 -15.85 -8.37 -7.40
N ILE A 242 -15.59 -7.08 -7.37
CA ILE A 242 -16.45 -6.07 -6.80
C ILE A 242 -17.52 -5.71 -7.82
N THR A 243 -18.77 -5.57 -7.40
CA THR A 243 -19.89 -5.23 -8.25
C THR A 243 -20.50 -3.89 -7.90
N HIS A 244 -20.52 -3.53 -6.63
CA HIS A 244 -21.03 -2.25 -6.17
C HIS A 244 -20.10 -1.67 -5.07
N VAL A 245 -20.02 -0.36 -5.09
CA VAL A 245 -19.28 0.40 -4.07
C VAL A 245 -20.08 1.65 -3.74
N LYS A 246 -20.10 2.02 -2.45
CA LYS A 246 -20.65 3.28 -1.95
C LYS A 246 -19.73 3.86 -0.90
N TYR A 247 -19.62 5.16 -0.91
CA TYR A 247 -18.83 5.92 0.05
C TYR A 247 -19.72 6.80 0.92
N ASN A 248 -19.27 7.06 2.14
CA ASN A 248 -19.84 8.04 3.06
C ASN A 248 -21.34 7.84 3.35
N GLN A 249 -21.78 6.57 3.45
CA GLN A 249 -23.17 6.25 3.75
C GLN A 249 -23.54 6.55 5.20
N ASP A 250 -24.79 6.90 5.43
CA ASP A 250 -25.34 6.99 6.79
C ASP A 250 -25.67 5.59 7.29
N LEU A 251 -24.83 5.06 8.19
CA LEU A 251 -25.03 3.73 8.78
C LEU A 251 -25.92 3.85 10.01
N PRO A 252 -26.81 2.84 10.27
CA PRO A 252 -27.61 2.80 11.51
C PRO A 252 -26.73 2.85 12.76
N GLY A 253 -27.23 3.45 13.84
CA GLY A 253 -26.46 3.61 15.08
C GLY A 253 -26.03 2.30 15.75
N ASP A 254 -26.74 1.20 15.47
CA ASP A 254 -26.42 -0.15 15.95
C ASP A 254 -25.70 -1.03 14.91
N PHE A 255 -25.25 -0.44 13.79
CA PHE A 255 -24.65 -1.17 12.68
C PHE A 255 -23.44 -2.01 13.09
N TRP A 256 -22.65 -1.52 14.03
CA TRP A 256 -21.45 -2.16 14.56
C TRP A 256 -21.72 -3.06 15.77
N SER A 257 -23.00 -3.23 16.16
CA SER A 257 -23.39 -4.06 17.30
C SER A 257 -23.52 -5.54 16.90
N VAL A 258 -22.69 -6.37 17.51
CA VAL A 258 -22.76 -7.84 17.39
C VAL A 258 -24.12 -8.37 17.85
N ASP A 259 -24.66 -7.83 18.96
CA ASP A 259 -25.96 -8.21 19.50
C ASP A 259 -27.13 -7.86 18.56
N ALA A 260 -27.04 -6.72 17.87
CA ALA A 260 -28.05 -6.32 16.88
C ALA A 260 -28.01 -7.26 15.66
N ALA A 261 -26.82 -7.63 15.19
CA ALA A 261 -26.66 -8.60 14.11
C ALA A 261 -27.19 -9.99 14.49
N GLU A 262 -26.92 -10.48 15.70
CA GLU A 262 -27.43 -11.75 16.19
C GLU A 262 -28.97 -11.79 16.20
N LYS A 263 -29.62 -10.73 16.70
CA LYS A 263 -31.08 -10.61 16.69
C LYS A 263 -31.67 -10.61 15.29
N LYS A 264 -30.94 -10.07 14.29
CA LYS A 264 -31.36 -10.02 12.89
C LYS A 264 -31.30 -11.39 12.23
N ILE A 265 -30.23 -12.15 12.49
CA ILE A 265 -30.02 -13.49 11.89
C ILE A 265 -30.96 -14.56 12.48
N LYS A 266 -31.34 -14.42 13.75
CA LYS A 266 -32.24 -15.36 14.44
C LYS A 266 -33.74 -15.15 14.14
N LYS A 267 -34.09 -14.08 13.41
CA LYS A 267 -35.48 -13.82 12.96
C LYS A 267 -35.76 -14.50 11.63
#